data_7fa4f70559b2e01354fa1858d8838383
#
_entry.id   7fa4f70559b2e01354fa1858d8838383
#
_cell.length_a   1.000
_cell.length_b   1.000
_cell.length_c   1.000
_cell.angle_alpha   90.00
_cell.angle_beta   90.00
_cell.angle_gamma   90.00
#
_symmetry.space_group_name_H-M   'P 1'
#
loop_
_entity.id
_entity.type
_entity.pdbx_description
1 polymer ?
#
loop_
_entity_poly.entity_id
_entity_poly.type
_entity_poly.pdbx_seq_one_letter_code
_entity_poly.pdbx_strand_id
1 'polypeptide(L)'
;MGAKAELSSLSAPTKLIPSGCKDSVKKLYLAVRTLLLWPLGLLAGGFRPPPEPAAIRKILFLRHDRIGDLALSLPILRRLKQAFPGARLTVVASPSNQDLLRHNPDVNEVFVYRGFGSYLKFVAKHRFDLAIDPFHNEHRLLPALMTLLTGARHRIGFALAGREVFFTRPAPSYDENKSFQQLMQLLLDGLGITETTVVEVEASVPLLSVSLEERREAAAMAAPLCDKRLIAIHPGAFYPAQKWPLDRFAEVGQELSRQGFGILFFAPAKEFPDFDPIRFGDESGILVIKKASMRQFIAMLSRCELLICNNSGPLHLAWALGISTVSLMGPTIPAVWWPQGRRHKVLRRALSCSPCNLAFCPTHECLRSISVAEVLSAVNEAVSNTEENK
;
A
#
# COMPACT_ATOMS: atom_id res chain seq x y z
N MET A 1 -16.37 -24.75 27.52
CA MET A 1 -16.59 -23.48 28.22
C MET A 1 -16.03 -22.39 27.32
N GLY A 2 -16.68 -21.72 26.46
CA GLY A 2 -18.06 -21.25 26.36
C GLY A 2 -18.11 -19.76 26.50
N ALA A 3 -18.51 -19.02 25.41
CA ALA A 3 -18.92 -17.64 25.40
C ALA A 3 -17.84 -16.55 25.52
N LYS A 4 -17.20 -16.20 24.39
CA LYS A 4 -16.64 -14.85 24.10
C LYS A 4 -16.29 -14.67 22.62
N ALA A 5 -17.16 -15.09 21.72
CA ALA A 5 -16.95 -14.98 20.26
C ALA A 5 -18.20 -14.49 19.48
N GLU A 6 -19.10 -13.72 20.10
CA GLU A 6 -20.30 -13.23 19.41
C GLU A 6 -20.65 -11.79 19.79
N LEU A 7 -19.79 -10.83 19.48
CA LEU A 7 -20.14 -9.41 19.59
C LEU A 7 -19.42 -8.53 18.55
N SER A 8 -19.26 -9.02 17.30
CA SER A 8 -18.70 -8.22 16.20
C SER A 8 -19.57 -8.22 14.92
N SER A 9 -20.82 -8.65 14.96
CA SER A 9 -21.72 -8.74 13.79
C SER A 9 -22.99 -7.91 13.89
N LEU A 10 -22.91 -6.70 14.48
CA LEU A 10 -24.01 -5.73 14.37
C LEU A 10 -23.57 -4.58 13.46
N SER A 11 -23.47 -4.85 12.15
CA SER A 11 -23.56 -3.80 11.14
C SER A 11 -25.05 -3.48 10.97
N ALA A 12 -25.49 -2.37 11.59
CA ALA A 12 -26.81 -1.81 11.39
C ALA A 12 -27.11 -1.59 9.89
N PRO A 13 -28.38 -1.72 9.44
CA PRO A 13 -28.76 -1.56 8.04
C PRO A 13 -28.65 -0.09 7.63
N THR A 14 -27.62 0.25 6.88
CA THR A 14 -27.36 1.60 6.32
C THR A 14 -28.16 1.86 5.03
N LYS A 15 -29.39 1.39 4.92
CA LYS A 15 -30.19 1.45 3.67
C LYS A 15 -31.35 2.47 3.65
N LEU A 16 -31.37 3.50 4.49
CA LEU A 16 -32.54 4.42 4.55
C LEU A 16 -32.22 5.92 4.47
N ILE A 17 -30.99 6.34 4.13
CA ILE A 17 -30.71 7.78 3.97
C ILE A 17 -30.31 8.03 2.51
N PRO A 18 -31.00 8.94 1.78
CA PRO A 18 -30.64 9.36 0.43
C PRO A 18 -29.18 9.83 0.37
N SER A 19 -28.47 9.56 -0.72
CA SER A 19 -27.03 9.89 -0.86
C SER A 19 -26.73 11.36 -0.56
N GLY A 20 -27.52 12.29 -1.05
CA GLY A 20 -27.37 13.72 -0.79
C GLY A 20 -27.54 14.13 0.68
N CYS A 21 -28.37 13.43 1.47
CA CYS A 21 -28.53 13.70 2.90
C CYS A 21 -27.32 13.22 3.71
N LYS A 22 -26.71 12.09 3.31
CA LYS A 22 -25.48 11.58 3.94
C LYS A 22 -24.32 12.54 3.74
N ASP A 23 -24.19 13.14 2.56
CA ASP A 23 -23.12 14.10 2.27
C ASP A 23 -23.28 15.39 3.06
N SER A 24 -24.51 15.88 3.22
CA SER A 24 -24.80 17.07 4.03
C SER A 24 -24.52 16.85 5.51
N VAL A 25 -24.95 15.73 6.08
CA VAL A 25 -24.66 15.34 7.48
C VAL A 25 -23.15 15.17 7.69
N LYS A 26 -22.45 14.56 6.75
CA LYS A 26 -21.00 14.40 6.79
C LYS A 26 -20.31 15.76 6.78
N LYS A 27 -20.68 16.67 5.88
CA LYS A 27 -20.12 18.03 5.81
C LYS A 27 -20.34 18.79 7.11
N LEU A 28 -21.55 18.72 7.68
CA LEU A 28 -21.86 19.35 8.96
C LEU A 28 -21.01 18.79 10.10
N TYR A 29 -20.92 17.45 10.19
CA TYR A 29 -20.05 16.80 11.19
C TYR A 29 -18.59 17.25 11.07
N LEU A 30 -18.04 17.30 9.85
CA LEU A 30 -16.66 17.74 9.63
C LEU A 30 -16.45 19.22 9.98
N ALA A 31 -17.42 20.09 9.66
CA ALA A 31 -17.38 21.50 10.02
C ALA A 31 -17.43 21.70 11.55
N VAL A 32 -18.35 21.03 12.25
CA VAL A 32 -18.44 21.07 13.72
C VAL A 32 -17.14 20.53 14.35
N ARG A 33 -16.61 19.44 13.85
CA ARG A 33 -15.34 18.87 14.30
C ARG A 33 -14.19 19.88 14.14
N THR A 34 -14.08 20.54 12.99
CA THR A 34 -13.05 21.55 12.74
C THR A 34 -13.16 22.71 13.74
N LEU A 35 -14.38 23.19 13.98
CA LEU A 35 -14.64 24.25 14.94
C LEU A 35 -14.25 23.85 16.39
N LEU A 36 -14.56 22.61 16.80
CA LEU A 36 -14.20 22.10 18.12
C LEU A 36 -12.69 21.86 18.31
N LEU A 37 -11.99 21.54 17.23
CA LEU A 37 -10.54 21.32 17.28
C LEU A 37 -9.73 22.62 17.16
N TRP A 38 -10.33 23.70 16.67
CA TRP A 38 -9.65 24.98 16.42
C TRP A 38 -8.89 25.54 17.64
N PRO A 39 -9.45 25.52 18.88
CA PRO A 39 -8.72 25.99 20.06
C PRO A 39 -7.45 25.18 20.34
N LEU A 40 -7.44 23.88 20.01
CA LEU A 40 -6.24 23.04 20.15
C LEU A 40 -5.12 23.48 19.20
N GLY A 41 -5.48 24.03 18.02
CA GLY A 41 -4.53 24.57 17.07
C GLY A 41 -3.71 25.76 17.65
N LEU A 42 -4.33 26.59 18.51
CA LEU A 42 -3.64 27.67 19.19
C LEU A 42 -2.54 27.15 20.15
N LEU A 43 -2.76 25.99 20.75
CA LEU A 43 -1.80 25.31 21.63
C LEU A 43 -0.74 24.53 20.84
N ALA A 44 -1.02 24.21 19.58
CA ALA A 44 -0.14 23.40 18.73
C ALA A 44 1.07 24.17 18.15
N GLY A 45 1.22 25.45 18.45
CA GLY A 45 2.44 26.21 18.14
C GLY A 45 2.48 26.90 16.78
N GLY A 46 1.35 27.06 16.09
CA GLY A 46 1.19 27.87 14.88
C GLY A 46 1.98 27.40 13.66
N PHE A 47 1.87 28.16 12.55
CA PHE A 47 2.57 27.90 11.30
C PHE A 47 4.08 28.20 11.45
N ARG A 48 4.92 27.33 10.87
CA ARG A 48 6.38 27.47 10.88
C ARG A 48 6.96 27.40 9.45
N PRO A 49 8.05 28.11 9.15
CA PRO A 49 8.75 27.99 7.87
C PRO A 49 9.32 26.56 7.67
N PRO A 50 9.71 26.19 6.44
CA PRO A 50 10.40 24.94 6.20
C PRO A 50 11.61 24.82 7.11
N PRO A 51 11.91 23.59 7.61
CA PRO A 51 13.08 23.39 8.45
C PRO A 51 14.35 23.51 7.63
N GLU A 52 15.40 24.07 8.22
CA GLU A 52 16.73 23.94 7.66
C GLU A 52 17.23 22.50 7.79
N PRO A 53 17.79 21.91 6.72
CA PRO A 53 18.22 20.50 6.76
C PRO A 53 19.18 20.17 7.92
N ALA A 54 20.10 21.07 8.24
CA ALA A 54 21.07 20.87 9.33
C ALA A 54 20.43 20.88 10.73
N ALA A 55 19.24 21.47 10.88
CA ALA A 55 18.52 21.52 12.16
C ALA A 55 17.73 20.24 12.47
N ILE A 56 17.52 19.36 11.48
CA ILE A 56 16.76 18.14 11.66
C ILE A 56 17.70 16.96 11.95
N ARG A 57 17.58 16.41 13.14
CA ARG A 57 18.36 15.26 13.62
C ARG A 57 17.53 13.99 13.78
N LYS A 58 16.24 14.11 14.07
CA LYS A 58 15.33 12.99 14.31
C LYS A 58 13.99 13.20 13.63
N ILE A 59 13.63 12.29 12.75
CA ILE A 59 12.38 12.28 11.98
C ILE A 59 11.54 11.11 12.43
N LEU A 60 10.24 11.34 12.69
CA LEU A 60 9.23 10.32 12.86
C LEU A 60 8.29 10.32 11.67
N PHE A 61 8.13 9.16 11.04
CA PHE A 61 7.18 8.94 9.94
C PHE A 61 6.12 7.92 10.37
N LEU A 62 4.84 8.31 10.34
CA LEU A 62 3.73 7.46 10.78
C LEU A 62 3.18 6.65 9.59
N ARG A 63 3.25 5.30 9.63
CA ARG A 63 2.68 4.45 8.59
C ARG A 63 2.30 3.06 9.12
N HIS A 64 1.46 3.05 10.15
CA HIS A 64 1.02 1.83 10.84
C HIS A 64 -0.34 1.30 10.33
N ASP A 65 -0.64 1.54 9.05
CA ASP A 65 -1.86 1.09 8.37
C ASP A 65 -1.61 -0.15 7.50
N ARG A 66 -1.90 -0.08 6.21
CA ARG A 66 -1.86 -1.21 5.29
C ARG A 66 -0.47 -1.41 4.69
N ILE A 67 -0.22 -2.63 4.24
CA ILE A 67 1.02 -3.05 3.56
C ILE A 67 1.26 -2.20 2.31
N GLY A 68 0.23 -2.03 1.46
CA GLY A 68 0.33 -1.26 0.23
C GLY A 68 0.67 0.21 0.45
N ASP A 69 0.06 0.84 1.46
CA ASP A 69 0.32 2.24 1.81
C ASP A 69 1.77 2.45 2.25
N LEU A 70 2.35 1.51 3.01
CA LEU A 70 3.76 1.57 3.38
C LEU A 70 4.67 1.33 2.17
N ALA A 71 4.36 0.35 1.32
CA ALA A 71 5.14 0.08 0.10
C ALA A 71 5.19 1.32 -0.80
N LEU A 72 4.05 1.98 -1.01
CA LEU A 72 3.95 3.23 -1.77
C LEU A 72 4.63 4.42 -1.08
N SER A 73 4.92 4.34 0.21
CA SER A 73 5.62 5.39 0.96
C SER A 73 7.15 5.23 0.94
N LEU A 74 7.69 4.11 0.47
CA LEU A 74 9.15 3.88 0.46
C LEU A 74 9.95 4.96 -0.30
N PRO A 75 9.51 5.46 -1.47
CA PRO A 75 10.20 6.56 -2.15
C PRO A 75 10.33 7.82 -1.29
N ILE A 76 9.30 8.12 -0.51
CA ILE A 76 9.30 9.29 0.39
C ILE A 76 10.34 9.12 1.50
N LEU A 77 10.46 7.92 2.08
CA LEU A 77 11.48 7.63 3.09
C LEU A 77 12.89 7.86 2.52
N ARG A 78 13.15 7.40 1.30
CA ARG A 78 14.40 7.64 0.58
C ARG A 78 14.67 9.13 0.36
N ARG A 79 13.68 9.88 -0.12
CA ARG A 79 13.81 11.33 -0.35
C ARG A 79 14.00 12.12 0.95
N LEU A 80 13.34 11.72 2.04
CA LEU A 80 13.58 12.30 3.36
C LEU A 80 15.03 12.05 3.81
N LYS A 81 15.56 10.85 3.59
CA LYS A 81 16.93 10.52 3.94
C LYS A 81 17.96 11.28 3.10
N GLN A 82 17.65 11.52 1.82
CA GLN A 82 18.49 12.35 0.93
C GLN A 82 18.46 13.82 1.33
N ALA A 83 17.29 14.37 1.67
CA ALA A 83 17.14 15.76 2.08
C ALA A 83 17.71 16.05 3.49
N PHE A 84 17.66 15.05 4.37
CA PHE A 84 18.16 15.14 5.75
C PHE A 84 19.17 14.02 6.04
N PRO A 85 20.35 14.00 5.40
CA PRO A 85 21.29 12.86 5.47
C PRO A 85 21.79 12.58 6.88
N GLY A 86 21.93 13.63 7.72
CA GLY A 86 22.32 13.51 9.13
C GLY A 86 21.22 13.06 10.09
N ALA A 87 19.98 12.99 9.61
CA ALA A 87 18.83 12.66 10.47
C ALA A 87 18.66 11.13 10.65
N ARG A 88 18.26 10.74 11.86
CA ARG A 88 17.74 9.40 12.13
C ARG A 88 16.26 9.35 11.77
N LEU A 89 15.90 8.50 10.82
CA LEU A 89 14.53 8.25 10.40
C LEU A 89 13.96 7.05 11.16
N THR A 90 12.94 7.31 11.98
CA THR A 90 12.16 6.30 12.67
C THR A 90 10.79 6.17 12.00
N VAL A 91 10.40 4.95 11.63
CA VAL A 91 9.08 4.67 11.06
C VAL A 91 8.20 3.97 12.09
N VAL A 92 7.01 4.52 12.32
CA VAL A 92 5.97 3.85 13.10
C VAL A 92 5.21 2.90 12.15
N ALA A 93 5.44 1.62 12.32
CA ALA A 93 4.84 0.56 11.51
C ALA A 93 3.82 -0.27 12.33
N SER A 94 2.98 -1.03 11.65
CA SER A 94 2.11 -2.04 12.27
C SER A 94 2.79 -3.41 12.32
N PRO A 95 2.30 -4.36 13.14
CA PRO A 95 2.78 -5.73 13.09
C PRO A 95 2.66 -6.39 11.70
N SER A 96 1.71 -5.93 10.87
CA SER A 96 1.46 -6.50 9.54
C SER A 96 2.37 -5.94 8.46
N ASN A 97 2.93 -4.73 8.62
CA ASN A 97 3.73 -4.08 7.57
C ASN A 97 5.20 -3.83 7.96
N GLN A 98 5.60 -4.01 9.22
CA GLN A 98 6.97 -3.76 9.69
C GLN A 98 8.05 -4.50 8.89
N ASP A 99 7.74 -5.70 8.42
CA ASP A 99 8.67 -6.54 7.68
C ASP A 99 9.11 -5.94 6.33
N LEU A 100 8.36 -4.98 5.78
CA LEU A 100 8.74 -4.25 4.58
C LEU A 100 9.98 -3.39 4.80
N LEU A 101 10.21 -2.96 6.03
CA LEU A 101 11.31 -2.07 6.41
C LEU A 101 12.60 -2.83 6.80
N ARG A 102 12.54 -4.17 6.84
CA ARG A 102 13.72 -4.99 7.12
C ARG A 102 14.77 -4.80 6.02
N HIS A 103 16.01 -4.54 6.43
CA HIS A 103 17.14 -4.25 5.53
C HIS A 103 16.95 -2.98 4.67
N ASN A 104 16.00 -2.11 4.98
CA ASN A 104 15.87 -0.85 4.26
C ASN A 104 16.97 0.14 4.71
N PRO A 105 17.85 0.59 3.79
CA PRO A 105 19.00 1.44 4.15
C PRO A 105 18.60 2.86 4.58
N ASP A 106 17.40 3.30 4.19
CA ASP A 106 16.91 4.65 4.45
C ASP A 106 16.27 4.78 5.85
N VAL A 107 15.95 3.64 6.52
CA VAL A 107 15.26 3.60 7.82
C VAL A 107 16.24 3.18 8.91
N ASN A 108 16.40 4.04 9.92
CA ASN A 108 17.29 3.78 11.03
C ASN A 108 16.63 2.99 12.17
N GLU A 109 15.33 3.13 12.33
CA GLU A 109 14.59 2.51 13.44
C GLU A 109 13.14 2.25 13.05
N VAL A 110 12.58 1.13 13.49
CA VAL A 110 11.17 0.78 13.31
C VAL A 110 10.53 0.64 14.68
N PHE A 111 9.56 1.51 14.98
CA PHE A 111 8.70 1.34 16.15
C PHE A 111 7.41 0.62 15.75
N VAL A 112 7.18 -0.57 16.31
CA VAL A 112 5.98 -1.36 16.03
C VAL A 112 4.83 -0.91 16.92
N TYR A 113 3.83 -0.28 16.30
CA TYR A 113 2.63 0.19 16.98
C TYR A 113 1.76 -0.97 17.48
N ARG A 114 1.69 -1.12 18.79
CA ARG A 114 0.88 -2.15 19.48
C ARG A 114 -0.27 -1.54 20.30
N GLY A 115 -0.60 -0.28 20.04
CA GLY A 115 -1.63 0.47 20.73
C GLY A 115 -1.14 1.82 21.26
N PHE A 116 -2.08 2.69 21.58
CA PHE A 116 -1.80 4.09 21.92
C PHE A 116 -0.91 4.23 23.17
N GLY A 117 -1.13 3.40 24.22
CA GLY A 117 -0.29 3.42 25.42
C GLY A 117 1.18 3.07 25.14
N SER A 118 1.46 2.14 24.21
CA SER A 118 2.84 1.82 23.81
C SER A 118 3.49 2.97 23.06
N TYR A 119 2.71 3.67 22.22
CA TYR A 119 3.16 4.85 21.52
C TYR A 119 3.51 6.01 22.47
N LEU A 120 2.66 6.30 23.46
CA LEU A 120 2.93 7.33 24.46
C LEU A 120 4.22 7.08 25.23
N LYS A 121 4.44 5.83 25.65
CA LYS A 121 5.69 5.43 26.32
C LYS A 121 6.92 5.62 25.42
N PHE A 122 6.75 5.38 24.13
CA PHE A 122 7.80 5.56 23.14
C PHE A 122 8.14 7.04 22.96
N VAL A 123 7.16 7.90 22.65
CA VAL A 123 7.41 9.33 22.41
C VAL A 123 7.86 10.09 23.66
N ALA A 124 7.47 9.64 24.84
CA ALA A 124 7.94 10.22 26.12
C ALA A 124 9.46 10.04 26.32
N LYS A 125 10.04 9.00 25.72
CA LYS A 125 11.50 8.71 25.78
C LYS A 125 12.28 9.27 24.61
N HIS A 126 11.60 9.69 23.53
CA HIS A 126 12.21 10.14 22.30
C HIS A 126 11.75 11.56 21.97
N ARG A 127 12.69 12.41 21.58
CA ARG A 127 12.37 13.74 21.04
C ARG A 127 12.60 13.73 19.55
N PHE A 128 11.65 14.27 18.79
CA PHE A 128 11.70 14.39 17.35
C PHE A 128 11.71 15.87 16.94
N ASP A 129 12.44 16.19 15.88
CA ASP A 129 12.48 17.53 15.31
C ASP A 129 11.39 17.70 14.26
N LEU A 130 11.12 16.61 13.53
CA LEU A 130 10.13 16.53 12.46
C LEU A 130 9.26 15.28 12.66
N ALA A 131 7.94 15.45 12.58
CA ALA A 131 6.98 14.35 12.58
C ALA A 131 6.05 14.48 11.36
N ILE A 132 5.85 13.37 10.64
CA ILE A 132 5.11 13.32 9.38
C ILE A 132 3.95 12.35 9.49
N ASP A 133 2.75 12.86 9.20
CA ASP A 133 1.50 12.11 9.12
C ASP A 133 1.06 12.02 7.65
N PRO A 134 1.36 10.91 6.93
CA PRO A 134 1.01 10.74 5.54
C PRO A 134 -0.41 10.17 5.33
N PHE A 135 -1.22 10.08 6.38
CA PHE A 135 -2.57 9.56 6.27
C PHE A 135 -3.49 10.57 5.57
N HIS A 136 -4.13 10.13 4.51
CA HIS A 136 -5.02 10.92 3.68
C HIS A 136 -6.52 10.62 3.91
N ASN A 137 -6.84 9.92 5.00
CA ASN A 137 -8.23 9.60 5.35
C ASN A 137 -8.78 10.63 6.37
N GLU A 138 -9.81 11.37 5.97
CA GLU A 138 -10.44 12.43 6.76
C GLU A 138 -11.04 11.96 8.11
N HIS A 139 -11.39 10.67 8.21
CA HIS A 139 -11.98 10.12 9.44
C HIS A 139 -10.94 9.77 10.51
N ARG A 140 -9.66 9.72 10.17
CA ARG A 140 -8.60 9.31 11.09
C ARG A 140 -7.93 10.51 11.77
N LEU A 141 -8.40 10.89 12.95
CA LEU A 141 -7.77 11.92 13.78
C LEU A 141 -6.56 11.41 14.58
N LEU A 142 -6.56 10.13 14.94
CA LEU A 142 -5.53 9.57 15.82
C LEU A 142 -4.10 9.76 15.28
N PRO A 143 -3.77 9.55 14.01
CA PRO A 143 -2.42 9.82 13.50
C PRO A 143 -2.00 11.29 13.66
N ALA A 144 -2.91 12.23 13.42
CA ALA A 144 -2.63 13.65 13.58
C ALA A 144 -2.37 14.01 15.06
N LEU A 145 -3.17 13.46 15.99
CA LEU A 145 -2.92 13.58 17.41
C LEU A 145 -1.59 12.92 17.81
N MET A 146 -1.28 11.74 17.28
CA MET A 146 0.02 11.09 17.51
C MET A 146 1.17 11.99 17.07
N THR A 147 1.03 12.69 15.94
CA THR A 147 2.02 13.65 15.46
C THR A 147 2.22 14.82 16.43
N LEU A 148 1.13 15.38 16.98
CA LEU A 148 1.19 16.43 17.99
C LEU A 148 1.91 15.96 19.26
N LEU A 149 1.60 14.76 19.73
CA LEU A 149 2.14 14.20 20.99
C LEU A 149 3.65 13.89 20.93
N THR A 150 4.26 13.91 19.75
CA THR A 150 5.72 13.83 19.63
C THR A 150 6.43 15.05 20.22
N GLY A 151 5.74 16.18 20.34
CA GLY A 151 6.32 17.47 20.67
C GLY A 151 7.27 18.01 19.59
N ALA A 152 7.28 17.40 18.38
CA ALA A 152 8.15 17.82 17.30
C ALA A 152 7.88 19.28 16.91
N ARG A 153 8.98 20.02 16.68
CA ARG A 153 8.92 21.44 16.25
C ARG A 153 8.25 21.59 14.89
N HIS A 154 8.51 20.66 13.97
CA HIS A 154 7.90 20.61 12.65
C HIS A 154 6.98 19.40 12.55
N ARG A 155 5.73 19.65 12.22
CA ARG A 155 4.70 18.61 12.06
C ARG A 155 3.98 18.83 10.75
N ILE A 156 3.95 17.80 9.91
CA ILE A 156 3.38 17.84 8.57
C ILE A 156 2.35 16.72 8.41
N GLY A 157 1.27 17.04 7.75
CA GLY A 157 0.22 16.13 7.33
C GLY A 157 -0.79 16.86 6.46
N PHE A 158 -1.73 16.12 5.88
CA PHE A 158 -2.73 16.69 4.98
C PHE A 158 -3.78 17.51 5.74
N ALA A 159 -4.09 18.71 5.19
CA ALA A 159 -5.18 19.57 5.65
C ALA A 159 -6.53 18.94 5.29
N LEU A 160 -7.06 18.10 6.16
CA LEU A 160 -8.28 17.33 5.96
C LEU A 160 -9.18 17.44 7.18
N ALA A 161 -10.33 18.10 7.01
CA ALA A 161 -11.45 18.06 7.96
C ALA A 161 -11.05 18.35 9.43
N GLY A 162 -10.29 19.42 9.66
CA GLY A 162 -9.88 19.87 11.00
C GLY A 162 -8.58 19.23 11.53
N ARG A 163 -7.94 18.33 10.77
CA ARG A 163 -6.66 17.73 11.19
C ARG A 163 -5.50 18.73 11.09
N GLU A 164 -5.63 19.74 10.24
CA GLU A 164 -4.64 20.80 10.00
C GLU A 164 -4.22 21.51 11.28
N VAL A 165 -5.09 21.57 12.29
CA VAL A 165 -4.79 22.20 13.60
C VAL A 165 -3.63 21.52 14.35
N PHE A 166 -3.34 20.26 14.05
CA PHE A 166 -2.26 19.51 14.69
C PHE A 166 -0.90 19.72 13.99
N PHE A 167 -0.89 20.32 12.78
CA PHE A 167 0.31 20.47 11.97
C PHE A 167 0.82 21.92 12.02
N THR A 168 2.14 22.06 12.06
CA THR A 168 2.81 23.37 11.90
C THR A 168 2.97 23.78 10.46
N ARG A 169 2.82 22.81 9.52
CA ARG A 169 2.78 22.99 8.07
C ARG A 169 1.82 21.98 7.46
N PRO A 170 0.53 22.28 7.42
CA PRO A 170 -0.42 21.43 6.73
C PRO A 170 -0.13 21.43 5.23
N ALA A 171 -0.02 20.23 4.64
CA ALA A 171 0.01 20.06 3.20
C ALA A 171 -1.39 20.27 2.61
N PRO A 172 -1.51 20.65 1.32
CA PRO A 172 -2.80 20.76 0.65
C PRO A 172 -3.67 19.53 0.83
N SER A 173 -4.99 19.70 0.73
CA SER A 173 -5.94 18.61 0.89
C SER A 173 -5.75 17.54 -0.17
N TYR A 174 -6.21 16.32 0.14
CA TYR A 174 -6.23 15.18 -0.75
C TYR A 174 -6.98 15.49 -2.05
N ASP A 175 -6.38 15.12 -3.17
CA ASP A 175 -6.95 15.23 -4.51
C ASP A 175 -6.97 13.84 -5.17
N GLU A 176 -8.15 13.31 -5.45
CA GLU A 176 -8.32 11.99 -6.04
C GLU A 176 -7.88 11.86 -7.50
N ASN A 177 -7.56 12.99 -8.15
CA ASN A 177 -6.99 13.02 -9.50
C ASN A 177 -5.46 12.90 -9.50
N LYS A 178 -4.84 12.95 -8.34
CA LYS A 178 -3.39 12.78 -8.18
C LYS A 178 -3.02 11.34 -7.87
N SER A 179 -1.89 10.89 -8.40
CA SER A 179 -1.31 9.62 -8.01
C SER A 179 -0.88 9.65 -6.53
N PHE A 180 -0.76 8.47 -5.92
CA PHE A 180 -0.29 8.38 -4.53
C PHE A 180 1.08 9.08 -4.35
N GLN A 181 2.00 8.93 -5.32
CA GLN A 181 3.30 9.60 -5.29
C GLN A 181 3.18 11.11 -5.35
N GLN A 182 2.29 11.65 -6.20
CA GLN A 182 2.01 13.09 -6.26
C GLN A 182 1.38 13.60 -4.96
N LEU A 183 0.50 12.81 -4.33
CA LEU A 183 -0.04 13.16 -3.00
C LEU A 183 1.07 13.19 -1.94
N MET A 184 1.94 12.19 -1.94
CA MET A 184 3.06 12.17 -0.99
C MET A 184 4.06 13.30 -1.25
N GLN A 185 4.22 13.74 -2.51
CA GLN A 185 5.04 14.89 -2.86
C GLN A 185 4.55 16.17 -2.17
N LEU A 186 3.25 16.39 -2.04
CA LEU A 186 2.71 17.55 -1.33
C LEU A 186 3.20 17.65 0.13
N LEU A 187 3.49 16.52 0.77
CA LEU A 187 4.11 16.51 2.11
C LEU A 187 5.57 16.98 2.06
N LEU A 188 6.31 16.59 1.02
CA LEU A 188 7.69 17.00 0.82
C LEU A 188 7.79 18.50 0.44
N ASP A 189 6.88 18.98 -0.41
CA ASP A 189 6.78 20.41 -0.76
C ASP A 189 6.56 21.26 0.48
N GLY A 190 5.75 20.79 1.42
CA GLY A 190 5.59 21.39 2.73
C GLY A 190 6.89 21.49 3.53
N LEU A 191 7.90 20.67 3.26
CA LEU A 191 9.23 20.71 3.85
C LEU A 191 10.24 21.56 3.04
N GLY A 192 9.84 22.10 1.91
CA GLY A 192 10.73 22.78 0.97
C GLY A 192 11.56 21.81 0.10
N ILE A 193 11.19 20.54 0.08
CA ILE A 193 11.81 19.50 -0.76
C ILE A 193 11.01 19.44 -2.07
N THR A 194 11.33 20.35 -2.98
CA THR A 194 10.67 20.41 -4.30
C THR A 194 11.13 19.28 -5.20
N GLU A 195 10.29 18.87 -6.14
CA GLU A 195 10.69 18.00 -7.23
C GLU A 195 11.76 18.67 -8.10
N THR A 196 13.01 18.28 -7.88
CA THR A 196 13.96 18.25 -8.97
C THR A 196 13.74 16.91 -9.67
N THR A 197 12.96 16.95 -10.72
CA THR A 197 12.52 15.79 -11.50
C THR A 197 11.74 14.76 -10.67
N VAL A 198 10.49 14.55 -11.04
CA VAL A 198 9.97 13.18 -11.01
C VAL A 198 11.02 12.42 -11.82
N VAL A 199 12.08 11.99 -11.18
CA VAL A 199 12.77 10.83 -11.64
C VAL A 199 11.61 9.85 -11.64
N GLU A 200 11.14 9.51 -12.82
CA GLU A 200 10.56 8.22 -13.01
C GLU A 200 11.36 7.36 -12.05
N VAL A 201 10.72 6.90 -10.96
CA VAL A 201 11.30 5.84 -10.17
C VAL A 201 11.19 4.63 -11.08
N GLU A 202 11.81 4.77 -12.25
CA GLU A 202 12.39 3.69 -13.01
C GLU A 202 13.43 3.16 -12.07
N ALA A 203 12.99 2.17 -11.34
CA ALA A 203 13.71 1.60 -10.23
C ALA A 203 15.03 1.00 -10.74
N SER A 204 16.03 1.86 -10.93
CA SER A 204 17.43 1.42 -11.05
C SER A 204 17.84 0.70 -9.75
N VAL A 205 17.14 0.94 -8.64
CA VAL A 205 17.38 0.27 -7.36
C VAL A 205 16.04 -0.06 -6.70
N PRO A 206 15.74 -1.34 -6.44
CA PRO A 206 14.54 -1.74 -5.71
C PRO A 206 14.40 -0.98 -4.38
N LEU A 207 13.17 -0.60 -4.06
CA LEU A 207 12.83 0.07 -2.80
C LEU A 207 12.70 -0.92 -1.62
N LEU A 208 12.49 -2.20 -1.95
CA LEU A 208 12.47 -3.31 -0.99
C LEU A 208 13.77 -4.11 -1.09
N SER A 209 14.44 -4.27 0.03
CA SER A 209 15.67 -5.07 0.11
C SER A 209 15.38 -6.52 0.44
N VAL A 210 16.06 -7.44 -0.24
CA VAL A 210 16.01 -8.89 0.00
C VAL A 210 17.44 -9.37 0.28
N SER A 211 17.65 -10.00 1.42
CA SER A 211 18.99 -10.50 1.80
C SER A 211 19.39 -11.74 0.98
N LEU A 212 20.68 -12.07 1.00
CA LEU A 212 21.17 -13.30 0.34
C LEU A 212 20.57 -14.56 0.93
N GLU A 213 20.33 -14.59 2.23
CA GLU A 213 19.69 -15.71 2.92
C GLU A 213 18.25 -15.87 2.46
N GLU A 214 17.47 -14.79 2.46
CA GLU A 214 16.09 -14.79 1.97
C GLU A 214 15.98 -15.20 0.50
N ARG A 215 16.96 -14.79 -0.34
CA ARG A 215 17.03 -15.22 -1.75
C ARG A 215 17.30 -16.73 -1.88
N ARG A 216 18.19 -17.30 -1.04
CA ARG A 216 18.48 -18.73 -0.99
C ARG A 216 17.26 -19.52 -0.53
N GLU A 217 16.60 -19.07 0.52
CA GLU A 217 15.35 -19.68 1.02
C GLU A 217 14.26 -19.67 -0.06
N ALA A 218 14.04 -18.53 -0.70
CA ALA A 218 13.08 -18.41 -1.80
C ALA A 218 13.43 -19.31 -2.99
N ALA A 219 14.73 -19.48 -3.31
CA ALA A 219 15.18 -20.39 -4.34
C ALA A 219 14.88 -21.85 -3.99
N ALA A 220 15.11 -22.24 -2.73
CA ALA A 220 14.78 -23.59 -2.24
C ALA A 220 13.28 -23.86 -2.26
N MET A 221 12.45 -22.86 -1.87
CA MET A 221 11.00 -22.98 -1.94
C MET A 221 10.46 -23.12 -3.36
N ALA A 222 11.10 -22.48 -4.33
CA ALA A 222 10.74 -22.53 -5.75
C ALA A 222 11.55 -23.58 -6.55
N ALA A 223 12.28 -24.47 -5.88
CA ALA A 223 13.17 -25.46 -6.52
C ALA A 223 12.49 -26.31 -7.62
N PRO A 224 11.21 -26.72 -7.51
CA PRO A 224 10.52 -27.46 -8.59
C PRO A 224 10.39 -26.68 -9.90
N LEU A 225 10.63 -25.35 -9.90
CA LEU A 225 10.50 -24.45 -11.03
C LEU A 225 11.82 -23.73 -11.35
N CYS A 226 12.96 -24.26 -10.93
CA CYS A 226 14.26 -23.59 -10.98
C CYS A 226 14.77 -23.29 -12.39
N ASP A 227 14.33 -24.04 -13.39
CA ASP A 227 14.67 -23.94 -14.82
C ASP A 227 13.70 -23.07 -15.62
N LYS A 228 12.67 -22.53 -14.98
CA LYS A 228 11.60 -21.77 -15.63
C LYS A 228 11.68 -20.28 -15.34
N ARG A 229 11.18 -19.47 -16.27
CA ARG A 229 10.87 -18.06 -16.03
C ARG A 229 9.65 -17.96 -15.14
N LEU A 230 9.75 -17.26 -14.02
CA LEU A 230 8.74 -17.28 -12.97
C LEU A 230 7.73 -16.13 -13.13
N ILE A 231 6.44 -16.47 -13.08
CA ILE A 231 5.33 -15.53 -12.96
C ILE A 231 4.61 -15.77 -11.63
N ALA A 232 4.38 -14.72 -10.86
CA ALA A 232 3.59 -14.78 -9.64
C ALA A 232 2.11 -14.51 -9.94
N ILE A 233 1.21 -15.25 -9.30
CA ILE A 233 -0.24 -14.99 -9.32
C ILE A 233 -0.73 -14.84 -7.87
N HIS A 234 -1.39 -13.72 -7.56
CA HIS A 234 -1.98 -13.48 -6.25
C HIS A 234 -3.46 -13.06 -6.39
N PRO A 235 -4.42 -13.99 -6.22
CA PRO A 235 -5.85 -13.74 -6.43
C PRO A 235 -6.52 -12.99 -5.28
N GLY A 236 -5.82 -12.76 -4.15
CA GLY A 236 -6.35 -12.13 -2.96
C GLY A 236 -6.54 -10.62 -3.09
N ALA A 237 -7.50 -10.09 -2.32
CA ALA A 237 -7.67 -8.67 -2.07
C ALA A 237 -8.39 -8.45 -0.73
N PHE A 238 -8.21 -7.25 -0.13
CA PHE A 238 -8.79 -6.95 1.17
C PHE A 238 -10.33 -6.94 1.15
N TYR A 239 -10.93 -6.33 0.11
CA TYR A 239 -12.38 -6.27 -0.05
C TYR A 239 -12.87 -7.28 -1.09
N PRO A 240 -13.98 -7.97 -0.85
CA PRO A 240 -14.58 -8.88 -1.83
C PRO A 240 -14.85 -8.23 -3.19
N ALA A 241 -15.29 -6.96 -3.21
CA ALA A 241 -15.55 -6.22 -4.45
C ALA A 241 -14.30 -5.96 -5.31
N GLN A 242 -13.10 -6.17 -4.78
CA GLN A 242 -11.83 -6.01 -5.49
C GLN A 242 -11.29 -7.34 -6.06
N LYS A 243 -12.00 -8.46 -5.88
CA LYS A 243 -11.53 -9.78 -6.30
C LYS A 243 -12.06 -10.15 -7.68
N TRP A 244 -11.17 -10.39 -8.62
CA TRP A 244 -11.49 -11.08 -9.87
C TRP A 244 -11.73 -12.56 -9.58
N PRO A 245 -12.57 -13.27 -10.36
CA PRO A 245 -12.90 -14.67 -10.07
C PRO A 245 -11.66 -15.57 -9.95
N LEU A 246 -11.60 -16.35 -8.87
CA LEU A 246 -10.46 -17.22 -8.57
C LEU A 246 -10.23 -18.27 -9.66
N ASP A 247 -11.31 -18.80 -10.26
CA ASP A 247 -11.24 -19.79 -11.32
C ASP A 247 -10.53 -19.24 -12.56
N ARG A 248 -10.74 -17.96 -12.87
CA ARG A 248 -10.06 -17.31 -14.00
C ARG A 248 -8.57 -17.07 -13.73
N PHE A 249 -8.19 -16.76 -12.46
CA PHE A 249 -6.77 -16.74 -12.09
C PHE A 249 -6.11 -18.12 -12.29
N ALA A 250 -6.83 -19.19 -11.94
CA ALA A 250 -6.34 -20.55 -12.12
C ALA A 250 -6.18 -20.88 -13.61
N GLU A 251 -7.18 -20.52 -14.45
CA GLU A 251 -7.12 -20.71 -15.90
C GLU A 251 -5.94 -19.95 -16.54
N VAL A 252 -5.70 -18.70 -16.12
CA VAL A 252 -4.51 -17.94 -16.55
C VAL A 252 -3.22 -18.66 -16.17
N GLY A 253 -3.14 -19.17 -14.93
CA GLY A 253 -1.97 -19.92 -14.46
C GLY A 253 -1.70 -21.18 -15.28
N GLN A 254 -2.74 -21.94 -15.60
CA GLN A 254 -2.64 -23.14 -16.44
C GLN A 254 -2.15 -22.81 -17.85
N GLU A 255 -2.72 -21.79 -18.46
CA GLU A 255 -2.34 -21.39 -19.82
C GLU A 255 -0.89 -20.91 -19.90
N LEU A 256 -0.44 -20.09 -18.94
CA LEU A 256 0.94 -19.65 -18.85
C LEU A 256 1.91 -20.81 -18.55
N SER A 257 1.49 -21.78 -17.74
CA SER A 257 2.28 -23.01 -17.51
C SER A 257 2.47 -23.81 -18.79
N ARG A 258 1.43 -23.96 -19.63
CA ARG A 258 1.54 -24.61 -20.96
C ARG A 258 2.45 -23.86 -21.91
N GLN A 259 2.56 -22.52 -21.76
CA GLN A 259 3.50 -21.70 -22.52
C GLN A 259 4.95 -21.79 -21.98
N GLY A 260 5.21 -22.62 -20.95
CA GLY A 260 6.54 -22.90 -20.43
C GLY A 260 6.96 -22.06 -19.21
N PHE A 261 6.12 -21.15 -18.73
CA PHE A 261 6.42 -20.39 -17.51
C PHE A 261 6.27 -21.26 -16.25
N GLY A 262 7.06 -20.95 -15.22
CA GLY A 262 6.85 -21.45 -13.87
C GLY A 262 5.92 -20.51 -13.09
N ILE A 263 4.85 -21.05 -12.53
CA ILE A 263 3.83 -20.24 -11.84
C ILE A 263 3.95 -20.39 -10.32
N LEU A 264 4.22 -19.30 -9.63
CA LEU A 264 4.07 -19.21 -8.18
C LEU A 264 2.66 -18.71 -7.85
N PHE A 265 1.75 -19.64 -7.54
CA PHE A 265 0.35 -19.32 -7.25
C PHE A 265 0.15 -19.14 -5.75
N PHE A 266 0.00 -17.88 -5.30
CA PHE A 266 -0.15 -17.54 -3.89
C PHE A 266 -1.62 -17.61 -3.46
N ALA A 267 -2.02 -18.74 -2.88
CA ALA A 267 -3.36 -18.95 -2.32
C ALA A 267 -3.29 -19.20 -0.80
N PRO A 268 -3.09 -18.14 0.02
CA PRO A 268 -2.97 -18.30 1.48
C PRO A 268 -4.19 -19.03 2.06
N ALA A 269 -3.96 -20.08 2.85
CA ALA A 269 -5.02 -20.92 3.41
C ALA A 269 -6.04 -20.12 4.25
N LYS A 270 -5.62 -19.01 4.87
CA LYS A 270 -6.52 -18.12 5.62
C LYS A 270 -7.55 -17.42 4.72
N GLU A 271 -7.18 -17.08 3.49
CA GLU A 271 -8.04 -16.38 2.54
C GLU A 271 -8.77 -17.33 1.60
N PHE A 272 -8.14 -18.46 1.30
CA PHE A 272 -8.62 -19.50 0.38
C PHE A 272 -8.53 -20.87 1.05
N PRO A 273 -9.33 -21.15 2.13
CA PRO A 273 -9.25 -22.40 2.88
C PRO A 273 -9.57 -23.62 2.01
N ASP A 274 -10.53 -23.48 1.10
CA ASP A 274 -11.05 -24.55 0.24
C ASP A 274 -10.34 -24.62 -1.12
N PHE A 275 -9.25 -23.87 -1.32
CA PHE A 275 -8.51 -23.92 -2.58
C PHE A 275 -7.74 -25.24 -2.68
N ASP A 276 -8.16 -26.07 -3.62
CA ASP A 276 -7.50 -27.37 -3.87
C ASP A 276 -6.50 -27.22 -5.04
N PRO A 277 -5.20 -27.51 -4.79
CA PRO A 277 -4.20 -27.56 -5.86
C PRO A 277 -4.48 -28.59 -6.97
N ILE A 278 -5.26 -29.64 -6.68
CA ILE A 278 -5.67 -30.65 -7.66
C ILE A 278 -6.36 -30.03 -8.88
N ARG A 279 -6.93 -28.84 -8.75
CA ARG A 279 -7.48 -28.07 -9.89
C ARG A 279 -6.51 -27.84 -11.02
N PHE A 280 -5.21 -27.87 -10.75
CA PHE A 280 -4.17 -27.72 -11.77
C PHE A 280 -3.78 -29.05 -12.43
N GLY A 281 -4.32 -30.19 -11.95
CA GLY A 281 -3.93 -31.53 -12.43
C GLY A 281 -2.45 -31.82 -12.17
N ASP A 282 -1.86 -32.65 -13.00
CA ASP A 282 -0.43 -33.00 -12.95
C ASP A 282 0.47 -31.95 -13.66
N GLU A 283 0.03 -30.71 -13.75
CA GLU A 283 0.84 -29.64 -14.39
C GLU A 283 2.08 -29.33 -13.55
N SER A 284 3.23 -29.85 -13.96
CA SER A 284 4.53 -29.68 -13.30
C SER A 284 5.06 -28.23 -13.26
N GLY A 285 4.34 -27.32 -13.90
CA GLY A 285 4.73 -25.88 -13.98
C GLY A 285 4.10 -24.97 -12.95
N ILE A 286 3.25 -25.46 -12.02
CA ILE A 286 2.54 -24.63 -11.05
C ILE A 286 2.86 -25.04 -9.63
N LEU A 287 3.40 -24.12 -8.83
CA LEU A 287 3.65 -24.29 -7.42
C LEU A 287 2.68 -23.44 -6.59
N VAL A 288 1.80 -24.10 -5.85
CA VAL A 288 0.81 -23.43 -4.99
C VAL A 288 1.40 -23.13 -3.61
N ILE A 289 1.44 -21.86 -3.23
CA ILE A 289 1.97 -21.38 -1.96
C ILE A 289 0.79 -21.08 -1.02
N LYS A 290 0.49 -22.01 -0.11
CA LYS A 290 -0.58 -21.88 0.90
C LYS A 290 -0.14 -21.14 2.15
N LYS A 291 1.18 -21.09 2.42
CA LYS A 291 1.75 -20.44 3.60
C LYS A 291 3.10 -19.83 3.27
N ALA A 292 3.21 -18.54 3.52
CA ALA A 292 4.47 -17.81 3.46
C ALA A 292 4.44 -16.65 4.46
N SER A 293 5.55 -16.35 5.09
CA SER A 293 5.73 -15.10 5.81
C SER A 293 5.78 -13.93 4.81
N MET A 294 5.63 -12.70 5.30
CA MET A 294 5.78 -11.52 4.44
C MET A 294 7.16 -11.46 3.76
N ARG A 295 8.22 -11.81 4.48
CA ARG A 295 9.58 -11.83 3.94
C ARG A 295 9.77 -12.92 2.87
N GLN A 296 9.24 -14.11 3.11
CA GLN A 296 9.24 -15.19 2.11
C GLN A 296 8.46 -14.79 0.86
N PHE A 297 7.28 -14.16 1.03
CA PHE A 297 6.51 -13.64 -0.10
C PHE A 297 7.32 -12.62 -0.92
N ILE A 298 7.93 -11.62 -0.27
CA ILE A 298 8.75 -10.60 -0.93
C ILE A 298 9.95 -11.25 -1.64
N ALA A 299 10.61 -12.21 -0.99
CA ALA A 299 11.77 -12.90 -1.56
C ALA A 299 11.40 -13.78 -2.76
N MET A 300 10.31 -14.53 -2.70
CA MET A 300 9.80 -15.31 -3.84
C MET A 300 9.35 -14.38 -4.98
N LEU A 301 8.62 -13.32 -4.66
CA LEU A 301 8.19 -12.33 -5.64
C LEU A 301 9.37 -11.68 -6.35
N SER A 302 10.47 -11.38 -5.64
CA SER A 302 11.69 -10.80 -6.23
C SER A 302 12.39 -11.69 -7.28
N ARG A 303 12.01 -12.96 -7.40
CA ARG A 303 12.49 -13.91 -8.43
C ARG A 303 11.61 -13.94 -9.66
N CYS A 304 10.42 -13.36 -9.60
CA CYS A 304 9.45 -13.36 -10.68
C CYS A 304 9.71 -12.20 -11.64
N GLU A 305 9.39 -12.41 -12.90
CA GLU A 305 9.44 -11.34 -13.91
C GLU A 305 8.18 -10.49 -13.90
N LEU A 306 7.07 -11.07 -13.48
CA LEU A 306 5.76 -10.45 -13.49
C LEU A 306 4.88 -10.95 -12.35
N LEU A 307 4.02 -10.06 -11.84
CA LEU A 307 2.93 -10.39 -10.94
C LEU A 307 1.57 -10.13 -11.60
N ILE A 308 0.68 -11.11 -11.55
CA ILE A 308 -0.75 -10.98 -11.91
C ILE A 308 -1.55 -10.91 -10.62
N CYS A 309 -2.31 -9.84 -10.40
CA CYS A 309 -3.04 -9.67 -9.14
C CYS A 309 -4.22 -8.70 -9.26
N ASN A 310 -5.06 -8.69 -8.24
CA ASN A 310 -6.01 -7.60 -8.03
C ASN A 310 -5.32 -6.32 -7.56
N ASN A 311 -6.05 -5.18 -7.56
CA ASN A 311 -5.58 -3.97 -6.90
C ASN A 311 -5.54 -4.17 -5.36
N SER A 312 -4.39 -4.57 -4.86
CA SER A 312 -4.16 -4.95 -3.47
C SER A 312 -2.70 -4.74 -3.05
N GLY A 313 -2.37 -4.99 -1.77
CA GLY A 313 -1.01 -4.82 -1.25
C GLY A 313 0.10 -5.45 -2.09
N PRO A 314 -0.02 -6.70 -2.56
CA PRO A 314 0.94 -7.35 -3.46
C PRO A 314 1.31 -6.56 -4.72
N LEU A 315 0.36 -5.84 -5.32
CA LEU A 315 0.62 -4.96 -6.46
C LEU A 315 1.71 -3.93 -6.14
N HIS A 316 1.59 -3.28 -4.99
CA HIS A 316 2.52 -2.24 -4.57
C HIS A 316 3.86 -2.81 -4.10
N LEU A 317 3.89 -4.06 -3.61
CA LEU A 317 5.14 -4.76 -3.31
C LEU A 317 5.91 -5.10 -4.59
N ALA A 318 5.22 -5.59 -5.64
CA ALA A 318 5.84 -5.84 -6.93
C ALA A 318 6.40 -4.56 -7.56
N TRP A 319 5.62 -3.47 -7.50
CA TRP A 319 6.10 -2.15 -7.93
C TRP A 319 7.36 -1.71 -7.17
N ALA A 320 7.37 -1.85 -5.85
CA ALA A 320 8.52 -1.48 -5.01
C ALA A 320 9.76 -2.38 -5.23
N LEU A 321 9.57 -3.59 -5.75
CA LEU A 321 10.64 -4.50 -6.18
C LEU A 321 11.10 -4.25 -7.63
N GLY A 322 10.43 -3.38 -8.39
CA GLY A 322 10.71 -3.15 -9.80
C GLY A 322 10.22 -4.27 -10.73
N ILE A 323 9.25 -5.06 -10.30
CA ILE A 323 8.70 -6.20 -11.04
C ILE A 323 7.50 -5.73 -11.87
N SER A 324 7.43 -6.21 -13.13
CA SER A 324 6.29 -5.94 -14.00
C SER A 324 4.98 -6.44 -13.41
N THR A 325 3.87 -5.76 -13.68
CA THR A 325 2.56 -6.17 -13.15
C THR A 325 1.46 -6.14 -14.20
N VAL A 326 0.56 -7.12 -14.12
CA VAL A 326 -0.77 -7.08 -14.74
C VAL A 326 -1.78 -7.06 -13.60
N SER A 327 -2.45 -5.94 -13.42
CA SER A 327 -3.39 -5.75 -12.31
C SER A 327 -4.82 -5.55 -12.78
N LEU A 328 -5.76 -6.16 -12.03
CA LEU A 328 -7.19 -6.12 -12.30
C LEU A 328 -7.82 -5.10 -11.35
N MET A 329 -8.34 -4.02 -11.92
CA MET A 329 -8.83 -2.88 -11.13
C MET A 329 -10.34 -2.70 -11.33
N GLY A 330 -11.09 -2.91 -10.26
CA GLY A 330 -12.55 -2.80 -10.23
C GLY A 330 -13.03 -1.49 -9.60
N PRO A 331 -13.44 -1.49 -8.32
CA PRO A 331 -14.17 -0.37 -7.70
C PRO A 331 -13.29 0.82 -7.29
N THR A 332 -11.96 0.71 -7.30
CA THR A 332 -11.05 1.72 -6.76
C THR A 332 -10.74 2.81 -7.78
N ILE A 333 -10.33 4.00 -7.28
CA ILE A 333 -9.95 5.14 -8.11
C ILE A 333 -8.59 4.85 -8.76
N PRO A 334 -8.54 4.75 -10.11
CA PRO A 334 -7.32 4.38 -10.81
C PRO A 334 -6.20 5.40 -10.62
N ALA A 335 -6.50 6.69 -10.72
CA ALA A 335 -5.52 7.77 -10.65
C ALA A 335 -4.64 7.65 -9.40
N VAL A 336 -5.23 7.31 -8.24
CA VAL A 336 -4.52 7.20 -6.96
C VAL A 336 -3.68 5.94 -6.88
N TRP A 337 -4.25 4.77 -7.29
CA TRP A 337 -3.69 3.47 -6.94
C TRP A 337 -2.99 2.76 -8.11
N TRP A 338 -3.02 3.34 -9.29
CA TRP A 338 -2.37 2.78 -10.46
C TRP A 338 -0.84 2.87 -10.31
N PRO A 339 -0.10 1.75 -10.42
CA PRO A 339 1.36 1.79 -10.47
C PRO A 339 1.82 2.57 -11.69
N GLN A 340 2.67 3.56 -11.49
CA GLN A 340 3.23 4.35 -12.58
C GLN A 340 4.34 3.55 -13.30
N GLY A 341 4.49 3.75 -14.62
CA GLY A 341 5.54 3.16 -15.43
C GLY A 341 5.04 2.17 -16.50
N ARG A 342 5.81 2.03 -17.59
CA ARG A 342 5.44 1.21 -18.77
C ARG A 342 5.34 -0.29 -18.48
N ARG A 343 6.00 -0.76 -17.41
CA ARG A 343 6.01 -2.16 -16.98
C ARG A 343 4.71 -2.61 -16.30
N HIS A 344 3.80 -1.66 -16.02
CA HIS A 344 2.59 -1.94 -15.26
C HIS A 344 1.36 -1.83 -16.15
N LYS A 345 0.71 -2.96 -16.40
CA LYS A 345 -0.54 -3.03 -17.16
C LYS A 345 -1.71 -3.06 -16.19
N VAL A 346 -2.74 -2.27 -16.48
CA VAL A 346 -3.94 -2.21 -15.65
C VAL A 346 -5.16 -2.51 -16.52
N LEU A 347 -5.85 -3.58 -16.20
CA LEU A 347 -7.09 -3.98 -16.84
C LEU A 347 -8.27 -3.48 -16.01
N ARG A 348 -9.14 -2.70 -16.63
CA ARG A 348 -10.35 -2.15 -16.00
C ARG A 348 -11.47 -1.97 -17.01
N ARG A 349 -12.69 -1.89 -16.49
CA ARG A 349 -13.87 -1.49 -17.27
C ARG A 349 -14.37 -0.11 -16.86
N ALA A 350 -14.61 0.73 -17.84
CA ALA A 350 -15.29 2.00 -17.64
C ALA A 350 -16.81 1.73 -17.60
N LEU A 351 -17.34 1.63 -16.37
CA LEU A 351 -18.77 1.49 -16.14
C LEU A 351 -19.28 2.75 -15.44
N SER A 352 -20.56 3.06 -15.61
CA SER A 352 -21.20 4.20 -14.95
C SER A 352 -21.13 4.14 -13.40
N CYS A 353 -20.98 2.94 -12.84
CA CYS A 353 -20.84 2.73 -11.40
C CYS A 353 -19.38 2.64 -10.92
N SER A 354 -18.35 2.69 -11.80
CA SER A 354 -16.94 2.52 -11.43
C SER A 354 -16.13 3.76 -11.84
N PRO A 355 -15.33 4.34 -10.90
CA PRO A 355 -14.99 3.86 -9.56
C PRO A 355 -16.08 4.14 -8.52
N CYS A 356 -16.40 3.17 -7.66
CA CYS A 356 -17.42 3.31 -6.61
C CYS A 356 -16.90 3.13 -5.19
N ASN A 357 -15.66 2.66 -5.03
CA ASN A 357 -14.99 2.38 -3.74
C ASN A 357 -15.77 1.48 -2.78
N LEU A 358 -16.71 0.66 -3.28
CA LEU A 358 -17.50 -0.26 -2.48
C LEU A 358 -16.64 -1.43 -1.98
N ALA A 359 -16.83 -1.82 -0.73
CA ALA A 359 -16.22 -3.01 -0.15
C ALA A 359 -16.91 -4.31 -0.63
N PHE A 360 -18.22 -4.24 -0.88
CA PHE A 360 -19.06 -5.33 -1.37
C PHE A 360 -19.87 -4.85 -2.55
N CYS A 361 -19.98 -5.68 -3.58
CA CYS A 361 -20.75 -5.42 -4.78
C CYS A 361 -21.54 -6.68 -5.16
N PRO A 362 -22.83 -6.60 -5.43
CA PRO A 362 -23.64 -7.78 -5.78
C PRO A 362 -23.35 -8.31 -7.19
N THR A 363 -22.98 -7.44 -8.13
CA THR A 363 -22.78 -7.81 -9.54
C THR A 363 -21.34 -8.09 -9.90
N HIS A 364 -20.38 -7.34 -9.34
CA HIS A 364 -18.94 -7.38 -9.69
C HIS A 364 -18.66 -7.21 -11.19
N GLU A 365 -19.54 -6.52 -11.93
CA GLU A 365 -19.48 -6.41 -13.38
C GLU A 365 -18.13 -5.86 -13.88
N CYS A 366 -17.60 -4.85 -13.19
CA CYS A 366 -16.33 -4.21 -13.54
C CYS A 366 -15.14 -5.18 -13.57
N LEU A 367 -15.18 -6.27 -12.78
CA LEU A 367 -14.13 -7.30 -12.78
C LEU A 367 -14.56 -8.52 -13.58
N ARG A 368 -15.80 -8.98 -13.46
CA ARG A 368 -16.30 -10.15 -14.18
C ARG A 368 -16.25 -10.00 -15.69
N SER A 369 -16.37 -8.80 -16.23
CA SER A 369 -16.29 -8.54 -17.67
C SER A 369 -14.86 -8.56 -18.23
N ILE A 370 -13.83 -8.61 -17.38
CA ILE A 370 -12.45 -8.83 -17.85
C ILE A 370 -12.28 -10.33 -18.14
N SER A 371 -11.92 -10.66 -19.38
CA SER A 371 -11.73 -12.05 -19.80
C SER A 371 -10.32 -12.57 -19.52
N VAL A 372 -10.15 -13.88 -19.49
CA VAL A 372 -8.83 -14.55 -19.40
C VAL A 372 -7.94 -14.17 -20.58
N ALA A 373 -8.50 -14.13 -21.80
CA ALA A 373 -7.77 -13.77 -23.01
C ALA A 373 -7.14 -12.36 -22.92
N GLU A 374 -7.86 -11.37 -22.36
CA GLU A 374 -7.33 -10.02 -22.16
C GLU A 374 -6.18 -10.02 -21.15
N VAL A 375 -6.28 -10.81 -20.07
CA VAL A 375 -5.19 -10.94 -19.08
C VAL A 375 -3.96 -11.56 -19.73
N LEU A 376 -4.12 -12.64 -20.51
CA LEU A 376 -3.01 -13.29 -21.23
C LEU A 376 -2.36 -12.36 -22.25
N SER A 377 -3.15 -11.58 -23.00
CA SER A 377 -2.62 -10.57 -23.92
C SER A 377 -1.78 -9.52 -23.18
N ALA A 378 -2.28 -9.01 -22.06
CA ALA A 378 -1.55 -8.03 -21.26
C ALA A 378 -0.26 -8.61 -20.64
N VAL A 379 -0.25 -9.89 -20.27
CA VAL A 379 0.95 -10.60 -19.81
C VAL A 379 1.99 -10.68 -20.92
N ASN A 380 1.60 -11.13 -22.12
CA ASN A 380 2.50 -11.24 -23.26
C ASN A 380 3.14 -9.89 -23.61
N GLU A 381 2.35 -8.81 -23.65
CA GLU A 381 2.87 -7.46 -23.85
C GLU A 381 3.86 -7.02 -22.76
N ALA A 382 3.56 -7.34 -21.48
CA ALA A 382 4.41 -6.94 -20.37
C ALA A 382 5.74 -7.72 -20.35
N VAL A 383 5.71 -8.99 -20.73
CA VAL A 383 6.91 -9.86 -20.83
C VAL A 383 7.79 -9.42 -22.00
N SER A 384 7.23 -9.15 -23.17
CA SER A 384 7.98 -8.69 -24.36
C SER A 384 8.69 -7.35 -24.08
N ASN A 385 8.02 -6.39 -23.45
CA ASN A 385 8.62 -5.12 -23.06
C ASN A 385 9.78 -5.25 -22.05
N THR A 386 9.83 -6.35 -21.31
CA THR A 386 10.92 -6.62 -20.36
C THR A 386 12.17 -7.14 -21.10
N GLU A 387 12.01 -7.79 -22.24
CA GLU A 387 13.13 -8.30 -23.07
C GLU A 387 13.82 -7.19 -23.86
N GLU A 388 13.07 -6.21 -24.34
CA GLU A 388 13.62 -5.06 -25.08
C GLU A 388 14.45 -4.09 -24.20
N ASN A 389 14.29 -4.17 -22.87
CA ASN A 389 14.97 -3.28 -21.90
C ASN A 389 16.10 -3.97 -21.12
N LYS A 390 16.47 -5.22 -21.47
CA LYS A 390 17.66 -5.95 -20.98
C LYS A 390 18.80 -5.85 -21.96
#